data_7a8fc0aa786f9e0e2db42950ba4bf161
#
_entry.id   7a8fc0aa786f9e0e2db42950ba4bf161
#
_cell.length_a   1.000
_cell.length_b   1.000
_cell.length_c   1.000
_cell.angle_alpha   90.00
_cell.angle_beta   90.00
_cell.angle_gamma   90.00
#
_symmetry.space_group_name_H-M   'P 1'
#
loop_
_entity.id
_entity.type
_entity.pdbx_description
1 polymer ?
#
loop_
_entity_poly.entity_id
_entity_poly.type
_entity_poly.pdbx_seq_one_letter_code
_entity_poly.pdbx_strand_id
1 'polypeptide(L)'
;TNDPANSVRIGVPREYDPRGRDSPDSGSHHVRQFLRSKIHRATITQTDLHYEGSLTIDRDLMDAASIADHEVVHVVNVNTGERFTTYAIEGARGSGIVGLNGAAARLGMAGDLVIIMTFRYAEAIDGDRAATPIVVAVDSSNRVIAA
;
A
#
# COMPACT_ATOMS: atom_id res chain seq x y z
N THR A 1 -46.42 7.85 -17.14
CA THR A 1 -46.45 7.56 -15.67
C THR A 1 -45.08 7.81 -15.12
N ASN A 2 -44.87 9.03 -14.54
CA ASN A 2 -43.64 9.42 -13.83
C ASN A 2 -43.66 8.80 -12.45
N ASP A 3 -42.57 8.06 -12.11
CA ASP A 3 -42.31 7.57 -10.78
C ASP A 3 -41.50 8.65 -9.99
N PRO A 4 -42.02 9.21 -8.86
CA PRO A 4 -41.35 10.28 -8.14
C PRO A 4 -40.39 9.79 -7.03
N ALA A 5 -39.87 8.56 -7.09
CA ALA A 5 -39.14 7.94 -5.97
C ALA A 5 -37.61 8.01 -6.07
N ASN A 6 -37.01 8.83 -6.93
CA ASN A 6 -35.55 8.96 -6.97
C ASN A 6 -35.09 10.41 -6.73
N SER A 7 -35.43 10.96 -5.56
CA SER A 7 -34.80 12.21 -5.11
C SER A 7 -33.53 11.91 -4.32
N VAL A 8 -32.38 12.09 -4.98
CA VAL A 8 -31.10 12.16 -4.30
C VAL A 8 -31.15 13.31 -3.30
N ARG A 9 -31.24 13.01 -2.01
CA ARG A 9 -31.10 14.03 -0.95
C ARG A 9 -29.62 14.43 -0.89
N ILE A 10 -29.31 15.56 -1.52
CA ILE A 10 -28.04 16.24 -1.29
C ILE A 10 -28.09 16.77 0.15
N GLY A 11 -27.25 16.20 1.01
CA GLY A 11 -27.14 16.66 2.40
C GLY A 11 -26.71 18.12 2.42
N VAL A 12 -27.52 18.97 3.08
CA VAL A 12 -27.20 20.37 3.30
C VAL A 12 -25.94 20.44 4.17
N PRO A 13 -24.90 21.22 3.79
CA PRO A 13 -23.75 21.43 4.66
C PRO A 13 -24.22 21.98 6.01
N ARG A 14 -23.77 21.38 7.11
CA ARG A 14 -24.08 21.89 8.45
C ARG A 14 -23.52 23.31 8.56
N GLU A 15 -24.35 24.23 9.02
CA GLU A 15 -23.99 25.61 9.31
C GLU A 15 -22.84 25.64 10.30
N TYR A 16 -21.77 26.39 9.97
CA TYR A 16 -20.62 26.59 10.82
C TYR A 16 -21.07 27.38 12.07
N ASP A 17 -20.95 26.77 13.26
CA ASP A 17 -21.17 27.48 14.54
C ASP A 17 -19.87 28.14 15.00
N PRO A 18 -19.77 29.47 14.93
CA PRO A 18 -18.56 30.19 15.32
C PRO A 18 -18.27 30.19 16.82
N ARG A 19 -19.16 29.57 17.64
CA ARG A 19 -19.03 29.56 19.10
C ARG A 19 -18.36 28.29 19.63
N GLY A 20 -17.93 27.37 18.76
CA GLY A 20 -17.09 26.23 19.10
C GLY A 20 -17.62 25.35 20.21
N ARG A 21 -18.96 25.24 20.34
CA ARG A 21 -19.53 24.29 21.29
C ARG A 21 -19.62 22.93 20.64
N ASP A 22 -18.57 22.15 20.81
CA ASP A 22 -18.59 20.74 20.49
C ASP A 22 -19.69 20.07 21.31
N SER A 23 -20.71 19.58 20.64
CA SER A 23 -21.69 18.70 21.27
C SER A 23 -20.94 17.44 21.72
N PRO A 24 -21.13 16.96 22.95
CA PRO A 24 -20.39 15.81 23.47
C PRO A 24 -20.70 14.49 22.79
N ASP A 25 -21.45 14.49 21.69
CA ASP A 25 -21.93 13.28 21.00
C ASP A 25 -21.59 13.22 19.50
N SER A 26 -20.69 14.06 19.00
CA SER A 26 -20.08 13.82 17.72
C SER A 26 -18.76 13.06 17.96
N GLY A 27 -18.85 11.76 18.16
CA GLY A 27 -17.67 10.90 18.11
C GLY A 27 -16.96 11.17 16.78
N SER A 28 -15.91 12.00 16.80
CA SER A 28 -15.08 12.22 15.63
C SER A 28 -14.37 10.90 15.33
N HIS A 29 -14.93 10.14 14.38
CA HIS A 29 -14.29 8.95 13.89
C HIS A 29 -13.03 9.37 13.14
N HIS A 30 -11.88 9.27 13.80
CA HIS A 30 -10.58 9.51 13.18
C HIS A 30 -10.13 8.24 12.50
N VAL A 31 -10.09 8.26 11.16
CA VAL A 31 -9.48 7.20 10.38
C VAL A 31 -7.99 7.49 10.24
N ARG A 32 -7.16 6.56 10.65
CA ARG A 32 -5.71 6.64 10.49
C ARG A 32 -5.22 5.58 9.51
N GLN A 33 -4.11 5.87 8.87
CA GLN A 33 -3.40 4.93 8.01
C GLN A 33 -2.29 4.26 8.82
N PHE A 34 -2.30 2.93 8.85
CA PHE A 34 -1.30 2.13 9.56
C PHE A 34 -0.52 1.26 8.57
N LEU A 35 0.75 1.00 8.87
CA LEU A 35 1.52 -0.01 8.16
C LEU A 35 0.84 -1.38 8.36
N ARG A 36 0.48 -2.04 7.25
CA ARG A 36 -0.09 -3.40 7.28
C ARG A 36 0.97 -4.46 7.10
N SER A 37 1.83 -4.28 6.10
CA SER A 37 2.95 -5.18 5.85
C SER A 37 4.09 -4.47 5.14
N LYS A 38 5.29 -5.05 5.23
CA LYS A 38 6.42 -4.66 4.38
C LYS A 38 7.30 -5.86 4.02
N ILE A 39 7.82 -5.85 2.81
CA ILE A 39 8.95 -6.67 2.38
C ILE A 39 10.20 -5.80 2.53
N HIS A 40 11.09 -6.22 3.43
CA HIS A 40 12.24 -5.39 3.82
C HIS A 40 13.48 -5.74 3.03
N ARG A 41 14.00 -4.77 2.26
CA ARG A 41 15.27 -4.86 1.51
C ARG A 41 15.29 -5.97 0.47
N ALA A 42 14.21 -6.12 -0.30
CA ALA A 42 14.22 -6.97 -1.48
C ALA A 42 15.12 -6.38 -2.57
N THR A 43 15.77 -7.26 -3.32
CA THR A 43 16.63 -6.85 -4.43
C THR A 43 15.83 -6.76 -5.73
N ILE A 44 15.89 -5.61 -6.42
CA ILE A 44 15.34 -5.49 -7.78
C ILE A 44 16.10 -6.43 -8.71
N THR A 45 15.36 -7.31 -9.39
CA THR A 45 15.94 -8.31 -10.29
C THR A 45 15.93 -7.88 -11.75
N GLN A 46 14.97 -7.03 -12.14
CA GLN A 46 14.81 -6.56 -13.52
C GLN A 46 14.02 -5.26 -13.59
N THR A 47 14.16 -4.57 -14.71
CA THR A 47 13.37 -3.39 -15.07
C THR A 47 12.90 -3.52 -16.50
N ASP A 48 11.65 -3.12 -16.78
CA ASP A 48 11.08 -3.09 -18.13
C ASP A 48 10.30 -1.79 -18.34
N LEU A 49 10.92 -0.84 -19.02
CA LEU A 49 10.34 0.48 -19.26
C LEU A 49 9.10 0.45 -20.14
N HIS A 50 9.01 -0.52 -21.03
CA HIS A 50 7.96 -0.60 -22.05
C HIS A 50 6.79 -1.52 -21.66
N TYR A 51 6.86 -2.13 -20.50
CA TYR A 51 5.75 -2.89 -19.93
C TYR A 51 4.76 -1.95 -19.20
N GLU A 52 3.53 -2.40 -19.03
CA GLU A 52 2.54 -1.65 -18.23
C GLU A 52 3.08 -1.37 -16.83
N GLY A 53 2.83 -0.14 -16.33
CA GLY A 53 3.36 0.32 -15.04
C GLY A 53 2.89 -0.55 -13.88
N SER A 54 3.83 -1.17 -13.14
CA SER A 54 3.55 -2.05 -12.00
C SER A 54 4.84 -2.48 -11.32
N LEU A 55 4.70 -3.21 -10.21
CA LEU A 55 5.79 -3.93 -9.56
C LEU A 55 5.49 -5.42 -9.61
N THR A 56 6.27 -6.18 -10.37
CA THR A 56 6.19 -7.64 -10.37
C THR A 56 6.86 -8.18 -9.11
N ILE A 57 6.15 -8.99 -8.34
CA ILE A 57 6.65 -9.56 -7.08
C ILE A 57 6.46 -11.07 -7.10
N ASP A 58 7.49 -11.83 -6.75
CA ASP A 58 7.39 -13.27 -6.52
C ASP A 58 6.18 -13.59 -5.65
N ARG A 59 5.34 -14.52 -6.08
CA ARG A 59 4.12 -14.90 -5.37
C ARG A 59 4.39 -15.36 -3.93
N ASP A 60 5.51 -16.00 -3.66
CA ASP A 60 5.88 -16.38 -2.28
C ASP A 60 6.09 -15.15 -1.38
N LEU A 61 6.65 -14.08 -1.92
CA LEU A 61 6.80 -12.80 -1.18
C LEU A 61 5.44 -12.14 -0.97
N MET A 62 4.58 -12.17 -1.98
CA MET A 62 3.23 -11.61 -1.85
C MET A 62 2.42 -12.35 -0.79
N ASP A 63 2.48 -13.67 -0.78
CA ASP A 63 1.80 -14.49 0.23
C ASP A 63 2.34 -14.21 1.64
N ALA A 64 3.66 -14.17 1.80
CA ALA A 64 4.29 -13.89 3.09
C ALA A 64 3.92 -12.51 3.65
N ALA A 65 3.81 -11.50 2.78
CA ALA A 65 3.45 -10.13 3.15
C ALA A 65 1.92 -9.87 3.10
N SER A 66 1.12 -10.88 2.74
CA SER A 66 -0.32 -10.74 2.54
C SER A 66 -0.68 -9.61 1.54
N ILE A 67 0.06 -9.53 0.44
CA ILE A 67 -0.19 -8.60 -0.66
C ILE A 67 -1.04 -9.28 -1.72
N ALA A 68 -2.16 -8.66 -2.09
CA ALA A 68 -3.03 -9.14 -3.15
C ALA A 68 -2.53 -8.68 -4.52
N ASP A 69 -2.90 -9.44 -5.56
CA ASP A 69 -2.69 -9.01 -6.94
C ASP A 69 -3.45 -7.70 -7.21
N HIS A 70 -2.83 -6.77 -7.92
CA HIS A 70 -3.32 -5.40 -8.17
C HIS A 70 -3.45 -4.49 -6.93
N GLU A 71 -2.97 -4.92 -5.77
CA GLU A 71 -2.96 -4.06 -4.60
C GLU A 71 -1.95 -2.92 -4.75
N VAL A 72 -2.34 -1.72 -4.30
CA VAL A 72 -1.43 -0.57 -4.25
C VAL A 72 -0.30 -0.83 -3.27
N VAL A 73 0.93 -0.59 -3.71
CA VAL A 73 2.14 -0.69 -2.89
C VAL A 73 2.94 0.60 -2.93
N HIS A 74 3.54 0.94 -1.80
CA HIS A 74 4.52 2.03 -1.70
C HIS A 74 5.91 1.43 -1.71
N VAL A 75 6.77 1.96 -2.58
CA VAL A 75 8.14 1.46 -2.79
C VAL A 75 9.12 2.54 -2.42
N VAL A 76 10.12 2.16 -1.63
CA VAL A 76 11.25 3.03 -1.27
C VAL A 76 12.53 2.37 -1.75
N ASN A 77 13.28 3.05 -2.60
CA ASN A 77 14.59 2.60 -3.05
C ASN A 77 15.66 3.02 -2.04
N VAL A 78 16.30 2.04 -1.41
CA VAL A 78 17.31 2.28 -0.37
C VAL A 78 18.58 2.90 -0.97
N ASN A 79 18.92 2.58 -2.21
CA ASN A 79 20.13 3.06 -2.87
C ASN A 79 20.01 4.50 -3.36
N THR A 80 18.84 4.89 -3.86
CA THR A 80 18.62 6.21 -4.47
C THR A 80 17.83 7.17 -3.60
N GLY A 81 17.07 6.66 -2.62
CA GLY A 81 16.13 7.44 -1.83
C GLY A 81 14.80 7.73 -2.54
N GLU A 82 14.61 7.28 -3.76
CA GLU A 82 13.36 7.45 -4.50
C GLU A 82 12.21 6.75 -3.80
N ARG A 83 11.06 7.42 -3.81
CA ARG A 83 9.83 6.93 -3.21
C ARG A 83 8.70 7.06 -4.23
N PHE A 84 7.98 5.99 -4.47
CA PHE A 84 6.89 5.98 -5.43
C PHE A 84 5.80 5.00 -5.05
N THR A 85 4.64 5.20 -5.64
CA THR A 85 3.47 4.35 -5.47
C THR A 85 3.15 3.69 -6.81
N THR A 86 2.87 2.40 -6.77
CA THR A 86 2.43 1.61 -7.92
C THR A 86 1.48 0.51 -7.43
N TYR A 87 1.25 -0.53 -8.21
CA TYR A 87 0.48 -1.70 -7.78
C TYR A 87 1.27 -2.98 -8.04
N ALA A 88 1.00 -4.01 -7.25
CA ALA A 88 1.65 -5.30 -7.36
C ALA A 88 1.01 -6.15 -8.45
N ILE A 89 1.82 -6.87 -9.21
CA ILE A 89 1.37 -7.99 -10.04
C ILE A 89 2.18 -9.24 -9.67
N GLU A 90 1.51 -10.40 -9.72
CA GLU A 90 2.18 -11.62 -9.32
C GLU A 90 3.24 -12.06 -10.34
N GLY A 91 4.43 -12.37 -9.84
CA GLY A 91 5.47 -13.08 -10.56
C GLY A 91 5.49 -14.57 -10.23
N ALA A 92 6.23 -15.33 -11.03
CA ALA A 92 6.32 -16.78 -10.84
C ALA A 92 6.77 -17.12 -9.42
N ARG A 93 6.03 -18.03 -8.79
CA ARG A 93 6.31 -18.51 -7.42
C ARG A 93 7.71 -19.11 -7.33
N GLY A 94 8.46 -18.69 -6.36
CA GLY A 94 9.80 -19.17 -6.11
C GLY A 94 10.86 -18.63 -7.09
N SER A 95 10.51 -17.68 -7.95
CA SER A 95 11.45 -17.07 -8.92
C SER A 95 12.40 -16.04 -8.29
N GLY A 96 12.03 -15.48 -7.14
CA GLY A 96 12.74 -14.36 -6.53
C GLY A 96 12.57 -13.04 -7.28
N ILE A 97 11.63 -12.96 -8.22
CA ILE A 97 11.44 -11.77 -9.05
C ILE A 97 10.94 -10.58 -8.24
N VAL A 98 11.60 -9.45 -8.41
CA VAL A 98 11.13 -8.12 -8.04
C VAL A 98 11.44 -7.21 -9.22
N GLY A 99 10.45 -6.91 -10.04
CA GLY A 99 10.61 -6.23 -11.32
C GLY A 99 9.90 -4.89 -11.35
N LEU A 100 10.62 -3.82 -11.73
CA LEU A 100 10.05 -2.50 -11.96
C LEU A 100 9.59 -2.37 -13.41
N ASN A 101 8.30 -2.09 -13.61
CA ASN A 101 7.68 -1.99 -14.91
C ASN A 101 7.21 -0.57 -15.21
N GLY A 102 7.31 -0.17 -16.48
CA GLY A 102 6.84 1.13 -16.96
C GLY A 102 7.60 2.29 -16.30
N ALA A 103 6.89 3.32 -15.88
CA ALA A 103 7.49 4.52 -15.28
C ALA A 103 8.31 4.21 -14.01
N ALA A 104 7.95 3.19 -13.24
CA ALA A 104 8.71 2.75 -12.07
C ALA A 104 10.14 2.30 -12.43
N ALA A 105 10.35 1.79 -13.66
CA ALA A 105 11.68 1.40 -14.16
C ALA A 105 12.68 2.56 -14.24
N ARG A 106 12.20 3.81 -14.21
CA ARG A 106 13.06 5.01 -14.14
C ARG A 106 13.60 5.29 -12.74
N LEU A 107 13.03 4.67 -11.70
CA LEU A 107 13.29 4.97 -10.29
C LEU A 107 14.15 3.92 -9.60
N GLY A 108 14.72 3.00 -10.36
CA GLY A 108 15.61 1.97 -9.86
C GLY A 108 16.21 1.13 -10.97
N MET A 109 17.18 0.32 -10.59
CA MET A 109 17.86 -0.62 -11.49
C MET A 109 18.03 -1.97 -10.81
N ALA A 110 18.28 -3.00 -11.60
CA ALA A 110 18.62 -4.32 -11.06
C ALA A 110 19.82 -4.23 -10.10
N GLY A 111 19.68 -4.86 -8.94
CA GLY A 111 20.65 -4.81 -7.85
C GLY A 111 20.32 -3.80 -6.75
N ASP A 112 19.47 -2.80 -7.01
CA ASP A 112 19.01 -1.89 -5.96
C ASP A 112 18.18 -2.63 -4.92
N LEU A 113 18.28 -2.18 -3.67
CA LEU A 113 17.45 -2.66 -2.58
C LEU A 113 16.20 -1.79 -2.42
N VAL A 114 15.05 -2.41 -2.28
CA VAL A 114 13.78 -1.72 -2.07
C VAL A 114 13.05 -2.22 -0.83
N ILE A 115 12.27 -1.35 -0.24
CA ILE A 115 11.29 -1.68 0.79
C ILE A 115 9.92 -1.51 0.15
N ILE A 116 9.11 -2.58 0.15
CA ILE A 116 7.77 -2.60 -0.42
C ILE A 116 6.78 -2.62 0.73
N MET A 117 5.88 -1.64 0.79
CA MET A 117 4.97 -1.46 1.92
C MET A 117 3.53 -1.43 1.48
N THR A 118 2.64 -1.99 2.31
CA THR A 118 1.20 -1.81 2.20
C THR A 118 0.65 -1.22 3.47
N PHE A 119 -0.47 -0.53 3.35
CA PHE A 119 -1.11 0.18 4.45
C PHE A 119 -2.57 -0.25 4.57
N ARG A 120 -3.16 -0.01 5.72
CA ARG A 120 -4.58 -0.16 5.96
C ARG A 120 -5.12 1.07 6.65
N TYR A 121 -6.38 1.34 6.41
CA TYR A 121 -7.13 2.35 7.16
C TYR A 121 -7.87 1.67 8.31
N ALA A 122 -7.82 2.27 9.48
CA ALA A 122 -8.57 1.82 10.63
C ALA A 122 -9.01 3.01 11.48
N GLU A 123 -10.14 2.88 12.15
CA GLU A 123 -10.55 3.86 13.15
C GLU A 123 -9.55 3.83 14.32
N ALA A 124 -9.16 5.01 14.80
CA ALA A 124 -8.43 5.13 16.03
C ALA A 124 -9.38 4.82 17.18
N ILE A 125 -9.37 3.59 17.64
CA ILE A 125 -10.05 3.16 18.86
C ILE A 125 -9.07 3.34 20.03
N ASP A 126 -9.58 3.69 21.19
CA ASP A 126 -8.86 3.96 22.43
C ASP A 126 -7.52 3.20 22.57
N GLY A 127 -6.43 3.96 22.61
CA GLY A 127 -5.10 3.45 22.87
C GLY A 127 -4.23 3.13 21.65
N ASP A 128 -4.62 3.55 20.44
CA ASP A 128 -3.76 3.46 19.22
C ASP A 128 -3.12 2.09 18.97
N ARG A 129 -3.78 1.02 19.38
CA ARG A 129 -3.28 -0.35 19.13
C ARG A 129 -3.54 -0.74 17.68
N ALA A 130 -2.67 -0.28 16.79
CA ALA A 130 -2.54 -0.89 15.48
C ALA A 130 -2.21 -2.38 15.65
N ALA A 131 -2.82 -3.23 14.83
CA ALA A 131 -2.34 -4.61 14.75
C ALA A 131 -0.86 -4.59 14.34
N THR A 132 -0.07 -5.49 14.89
CA THR A 132 1.35 -5.62 14.54
C THR A 132 1.49 -5.83 13.03
N PRO A 133 2.29 -5.03 12.32
CA PRO A 133 2.49 -5.20 10.89
C PRO A 133 3.25 -6.51 10.59
N ILE A 134 2.98 -7.09 9.43
CA ILE A 134 3.76 -8.20 8.90
C ILE A 134 5.07 -7.64 8.34
N VAL A 135 6.22 -8.13 8.80
CA VAL A 135 7.53 -7.73 8.29
C VAL A 135 8.23 -8.95 7.71
N VAL A 136 8.37 -8.98 6.39
CA VAL A 136 9.03 -10.06 5.66
C VAL A 136 10.48 -9.68 5.42
N ALA A 137 11.40 -10.46 6.00
CA ALA A 137 12.83 -10.36 5.71
C ALA A 137 13.22 -11.39 4.63
N VAL A 138 14.09 -10.98 3.72
CA VAL A 138 14.55 -11.78 2.60
C VAL A 138 16.07 -11.84 2.53
N ASP A 139 16.59 -12.90 1.89
CA ASP A 139 17.99 -13.01 1.54
C ASP A 139 18.31 -12.29 0.21
N SER A 140 19.56 -12.37 -0.25
CA SER A 140 20.03 -11.74 -1.48
C SER A 140 19.38 -12.30 -2.76
N SER A 141 18.72 -13.44 -2.67
CA SER A 141 17.96 -14.07 -3.76
C SER A 141 16.46 -13.87 -3.62
N ASN A 142 16.03 -12.93 -2.75
CA ASN A 142 14.63 -12.66 -2.43
C ASN A 142 13.86 -13.87 -1.86
N ARG A 143 14.55 -14.76 -1.16
CA ARG A 143 13.91 -15.85 -0.42
C ARG A 143 13.51 -15.38 0.96
N VAL A 144 12.32 -15.75 1.39
CA VAL A 144 11.85 -15.42 2.74
C VAL A 144 12.70 -16.14 3.79
N ILE A 145 13.29 -15.39 4.72
CA ILE A 145 14.05 -15.90 5.86
C ILE A 145 13.35 -15.67 7.19
N ALA A 146 12.45 -14.70 7.26
CA ALA A 146 11.58 -14.44 8.40
C ALA A 146 10.35 -13.63 7.97
N ALA A 147 9.24 -13.90 8.61
CA ALA A 147 8.00 -13.16 8.42
C ALA A 147 7.20 -13.08 9.73
#